data_1dd0f157a086fa7564a3ddb6686acfc5
#
_entry.id   1dd0f157a086fa7564a3ddb6686acfc5
#
_cell.length_a   1.000
_cell.length_b   1.000
_cell.length_c   1.000
_cell.angle_alpha   90.00
_cell.angle_beta   90.00
_cell.angle_gamma   90.00
#
_symmetry.space_group_name_H-M   'P 1'
#
loop_
_entity.id
_entity.type
_entity.pdbx_description
1 polymer ?
#
loop_
_entity_poly.entity_id
_entity_poly.type
_entity_poly.pdbx_seq_one_letter_code
_entity_poly.pdbx_strand_id
1 'polypeptide(L)'
;TLKYIDIIDHFEIENEEGDCFFGVVVEVNFKEAFVQNYFLPIGLVDNADYVEGNFIAQVKLNDQKGYLVDSLLLESFRKLIFKKLMEGRKDKYPNIEYRKGRKCDPQDYKTSKFLGVEQSNTSIVYNDNHILKFFRRVYIDQNPDYEISKYLTNKGHFKNTPGYSGSITLRFSDK
;
A
#
# COMPACT_ATOMS: atom_id res chain seq x y z
N THR A 1 9.03 17.31 17.29
CA THR A 1 10.29 16.53 17.16
C THR A 1 10.03 15.05 17.45
N LEU A 2 10.61 14.13 16.66
CA LEU A 2 10.52 12.68 16.87
C LEU A 2 11.05 12.32 18.27
N LYS A 3 10.31 11.44 18.97
CA LYS A 3 10.72 10.90 20.27
C LYS A 3 11.20 9.45 20.12
N TYR A 4 10.34 8.57 19.61
CA TYR A 4 10.66 7.18 19.26
C TYR A 4 9.66 6.64 18.24
N ILE A 5 9.97 5.47 17.66
CA ILE A 5 9.13 4.71 16.74
C ILE A 5 8.98 3.31 17.30
N ASP A 6 7.75 2.80 17.33
CA ASP A 6 7.43 1.42 17.66
C ASP A 6 6.80 0.70 16.46
N ILE A 7 7.13 -0.57 16.30
CA ILE A 7 6.41 -1.46 15.40
C ILE A 7 5.24 -2.04 16.18
N ILE A 8 4.02 -1.62 15.83
CA ILE A 8 2.79 -2.04 16.53
C ILE A 8 2.13 -3.25 15.89
N ASP A 9 2.37 -3.48 14.59
CA ASP A 9 1.93 -4.68 13.88
C ASP A 9 2.84 -5.00 12.70
N HIS A 10 2.95 -6.28 12.34
CA HIS A 10 3.68 -6.73 11.17
C HIS A 10 3.12 -8.08 10.69
N PHE A 11 3.15 -8.30 9.38
CA PHE A 11 2.59 -9.49 8.76
C PHE A 11 3.17 -9.73 7.37
N GLU A 12 3.12 -10.96 6.93
CA GLU A 12 3.43 -11.33 5.55
C GLU A 12 2.23 -11.02 4.64
N ILE A 13 2.49 -10.42 3.48
CA ILE A 13 1.47 -10.20 2.45
C ILE A 13 1.49 -11.41 1.52
N GLU A 14 0.41 -12.20 1.54
CA GLU A 14 0.28 -13.42 0.75
C GLU A 14 0.57 -13.18 -0.73
N ASN A 15 1.51 -13.93 -1.28
CA ASN A 15 1.92 -13.92 -2.66
C ASN A 15 2.09 -15.37 -3.18
N GLU A 16 1.52 -15.65 -4.34
CA GLU A 16 1.59 -16.97 -5.00
C GLU A 16 2.89 -17.14 -5.84
N GLU A 17 3.60 -16.03 -6.11
CA GLU A 17 4.77 -16.00 -7.02
C GLU A 17 6.13 -16.18 -6.28
N GLY A 18 6.12 -16.33 -4.94
CA GLY A 18 7.32 -16.64 -4.15
C GLY A 18 8.14 -15.44 -3.68
N ASP A 19 7.79 -14.21 -4.06
CA ASP A 19 8.39 -13.00 -3.49
C ASP A 19 7.96 -12.82 -2.03
N CYS A 20 8.85 -12.27 -1.19
CA CYS A 20 8.54 -11.99 0.21
C CYS A 20 8.17 -10.52 0.39
N PHE A 21 6.91 -10.27 0.70
CA PHE A 21 6.40 -8.93 1.04
C PHE A 21 5.84 -8.89 2.45
N PHE A 22 6.15 -7.84 3.16
CA PHE A 22 5.69 -7.63 4.53
C PHE A 22 4.95 -6.30 4.64
N GLY A 23 3.85 -6.30 5.40
CA GLY A 23 3.22 -5.09 5.89
C GLY A 23 3.74 -4.78 7.28
N VAL A 24 4.20 -3.56 7.51
CA VAL A 24 4.65 -3.11 8.83
C VAL A 24 3.83 -1.88 9.21
N VAL A 25 3.20 -1.92 10.37
CA VAL A 25 2.51 -0.76 10.95
C VAL A 25 3.40 -0.18 12.04
N VAL A 26 3.78 1.08 11.87
CA VAL A 26 4.61 1.78 12.83
C VAL A 26 3.85 2.91 13.50
N GLU A 27 4.07 3.05 14.78
CA GLU A 27 3.62 4.16 15.59
C GLU A 27 4.78 5.14 15.79
N VAL A 28 4.58 6.37 15.37
CA VAL A 28 5.55 7.45 15.48
C VAL A 28 5.12 8.37 16.62
N ASN A 29 5.91 8.36 17.69
CA ASN A 29 5.67 9.18 18.89
C ASN A 29 6.48 10.46 18.83
N PHE A 30 5.84 11.59 19.05
CA PHE A 30 6.45 12.92 19.05
C PHE A 30 6.58 13.47 20.47
N LYS A 31 7.55 14.36 20.68
CA LYS A 31 7.77 15.01 21.98
C LYS A 31 6.57 15.87 22.42
N GLU A 32 5.82 16.36 21.48
CA GLU A 32 4.62 17.19 21.64
C GLU A 32 3.37 16.39 22.05
N ALA A 33 3.55 15.16 22.50
CA ALA A 33 2.50 14.26 22.99
C ALA A 33 1.39 13.92 21.98
N PHE A 34 1.71 13.86 20.70
CA PHE A 34 0.85 13.29 19.67
C PHE A 34 1.51 12.09 18.99
N VAL A 35 0.67 11.24 18.42
CA VAL A 35 1.06 9.97 17.79
C VAL A 35 0.55 9.93 16.35
N GLN A 36 1.32 9.32 15.46
CA GLN A 36 0.92 9.08 14.08
C GLN A 36 1.26 7.63 13.69
N ASN A 37 0.31 6.97 13.06
CA ASN A 37 0.51 5.61 12.56
C ASN A 37 0.79 5.62 11.06
N TYR A 38 1.73 4.78 10.62
CA TYR A 38 2.10 4.62 9.22
C TYR A 38 2.12 3.15 8.84
N PHE A 39 1.66 2.89 7.63
CA PHE A 39 1.76 1.58 7.01
C PHE A 39 2.88 1.59 5.97
N LEU A 40 3.82 0.66 6.12
CA LEU A 40 5.00 0.49 5.29
C LEU A 40 5.00 -0.90 4.67
N PRO A 41 4.71 -1.04 3.37
CA PRO A 41 4.92 -2.29 2.67
C PRO A 41 6.41 -2.45 2.38
N ILE A 42 7.00 -3.54 2.88
CA ILE A 42 8.44 -3.81 2.78
C ILE A 42 8.65 -5.08 1.96
N GLY A 43 9.57 -5.01 1.01
CA GLY A 43 10.08 -6.14 0.25
C GLY A 43 11.54 -6.43 0.59
N LEU A 44 11.95 -7.68 0.38
CA LEU A 44 13.34 -8.10 0.45
C LEU A 44 13.83 -8.43 -0.96
N VAL A 45 14.93 -7.83 -1.37
CA VAL A 45 15.60 -8.10 -2.64
C VAL A 45 17.07 -8.42 -2.41
N ASP A 46 17.67 -9.19 -3.29
CA ASP A 46 19.08 -9.59 -3.23
C ASP A 46 20.02 -8.55 -3.88
N ASN A 47 19.48 -7.71 -4.78
CA ASN A 47 20.24 -6.68 -5.48
C ASN A 47 19.54 -5.31 -5.38
N ALA A 48 20.29 -4.27 -4.96
CA ALA A 48 19.82 -2.90 -4.85
C ALA A 48 19.53 -2.23 -6.23
N ASP A 49 20.04 -2.79 -7.32
CA ASP A 49 19.82 -2.26 -8.68
C ASP A 49 18.34 -2.31 -9.08
N TYR A 50 17.56 -3.27 -8.52
CA TYR A 50 16.11 -3.37 -8.74
C TYR A 50 15.32 -2.12 -8.32
N VAL A 51 15.90 -1.28 -7.47
CA VAL A 51 15.28 -0.06 -6.96
C VAL A 51 16.18 1.17 -7.18
N GLU A 52 17.10 1.10 -8.14
CA GLU A 52 18.02 2.20 -8.48
C GLU A 52 18.80 2.71 -7.25
N GLY A 53 19.14 1.80 -6.32
CA GLY A 53 19.81 2.15 -5.06
C GLY A 53 18.92 2.73 -3.97
N ASN A 54 17.60 2.86 -4.19
CA ASN A 54 16.64 3.33 -3.20
C ASN A 54 16.22 2.20 -2.24
N PHE A 55 17.00 1.92 -1.23
CA PHE A 55 16.70 0.91 -0.22
C PHE A 55 16.61 1.53 1.19
N ILE A 56 15.83 0.88 2.06
CA ILE A 56 15.63 1.30 3.45
C ILE A 56 16.85 0.90 4.29
N ALA A 57 17.28 -0.36 4.13
CA ALA A 57 18.41 -0.91 4.87
C ALA A 57 19.04 -2.09 4.13
N GLN A 58 20.34 -2.26 4.30
CA GLN A 58 21.04 -3.49 3.96
C GLN A 58 20.90 -4.46 5.13
N VAL A 59 20.55 -5.71 4.84
CA VAL A 59 20.35 -6.75 5.84
C VAL A 59 21.20 -7.98 5.50
N LYS A 60 21.50 -8.78 6.51
CA LYS A 60 22.14 -10.09 6.36
C LYS A 60 21.22 -11.12 7.00
N LEU A 61 20.73 -12.08 6.22
CA LEU A 61 19.90 -13.17 6.68
C LEU A 61 20.56 -14.49 6.28
N ASN A 62 20.86 -15.35 7.25
CA ASN A 62 21.51 -16.66 7.03
C ASN A 62 22.74 -16.58 6.11
N ASP A 63 23.64 -15.62 6.36
CA ASP A 63 24.85 -15.32 5.58
C ASP A 63 24.65 -14.76 4.16
N GLN A 64 23.41 -14.61 3.71
CA GLN A 64 23.08 -13.91 2.47
C GLN A 64 22.85 -12.43 2.74
N LYS A 65 23.42 -11.59 1.90
CA LYS A 65 23.14 -10.14 1.91
C LYS A 65 21.85 -9.88 1.13
N GLY A 66 21.04 -8.94 1.63
CA GLY A 66 19.85 -8.48 0.98
C GLY A 66 19.58 -7.03 1.32
N TYR A 67 18.55 -6.48 0.71
CA TYR A 67 18.15 -5.09 0.89
C TYR A 67 16.65 -5.04 1.20
N LEU A 68 16.30 -4.35 2.29
CA LEU A 68 14.93 -3.99 2.57
C LEU A 68 14.56 -2.77 1.75
N VAL A 69 13.48 -2.87 1.01
CA VAL A 69 13.01 -1.84 0.10
C VAL A 69 11.54 -1.52 0.34
N ASP A 70 11.10 -0.34 -0.05
CA ASP A 70 9.68 -0.05 -0.16
C ASP A 70 9.09 -0.90 -1.29
N SER A 71 8.18 -1.82 -0.97
CA SER A 71 7.59 -2.74 -1.95
C SER A 71 6.87 -2.02 -3.10
N LEU A 72 6.40 -0.77 -2.88
CA LEU A 72 5.77 0.00 -3.96
C LEU A 72 6.73 0.30 -5.12
N LEU A 73 8.04 0.27 -4.90
CA LEU A 73 9.05 0.40 -5.94
C LEU A 73 9.15 -0.85 -6.82
N LEU A 74 8.75 -2.02 -6.30
CA LEU A 74 8.82 -3.29 -7.01
C LEU A 74 7.59 -3.49 -7.90
N GLU A 75 7.83 -3.79 -9.17
CA GLU A 75 6.75 -4.04 -10.12
C GLU A 75 5.93 -5.29 -9.73
N SER A 76 6.59 -6.34 -9.23
CA SER A 76 5.94 -7.56 -8.76
C SER A 76 4.92 -7.27 -7.65
N PHE A 77 5.25 -6.40 -6.69
CA PHE A 77 4.32 -5.99 -5.65
C PHE A 77 3.14 -5.18 -6.22
N ARG A 78 3.41 -4.23 -7.12
CA ARG A 78 2.34 -3.45 -7.75
C ARG A 78 1.39 -4.34 -8.55
N LYS A 79 1.93 -5.32 -9.29
CA LYS A 79 1.13 -6.34 -10.03
C LYS A 79 0.27 -7.16 -9.07
N LEU A 80 0.84 -7.63 -7.94
CA LEU A 80 0.12 -8.36 -6.90
C LEU A 80 -1.08 -7.57 -6.36
N ILE A 81 -0.86 -6.31 -5.96
CA ILE A 81 -1.91 -5.43 -5.43
C ILE A 81 -3.02 -5.21 -6.45
N PHE A 82 -2.64 -4.96 -7.72
CA PHE A 82 -3.63 -4.78 -8.79
C PHE A 82 -4.47 -6.03 -9.01
N LYS A 83 -3.84 -7.22 -9.08
CA LYS A 83 -4.53 -8.52 -9.21
C LYS A 83 -5.53 -8.73 -8.08
N LYS A 84 -5.09 -8.58 -6.82
CA LYS A 84 -5.96 -8.73 -5.64
C LYS A 84 -7.14 -7.74 -5.64
N LEU A 85 -6.92 -6.50 -6.07
CA LEU A 85 -7.98 -5.49 -6.22
C LEU A 85 -9.01 -5.88 -7.29
N MET A 86 -8.56 -6.34 -8.45
CA MET A 86 -9.44 -6.75 -9.56
C MET A 86 -10.26 -7.99 -9.23
N GLU A 87 -9.70 -8.92 -8.46
CA GLU A 87 -10.38 -10.11 -7.95
C GLU A 87 -11.35 -9.79 -6.79
N GLY A 88 -11.17 -8.68 -6.09
CA GLY A 88 -11.94 -8.34 -4.90
C GLY A 88 -11.65 -9.30 -3.73
N ARG A 89 -10.40 -9.69 -3.55
CA ARG A 89 -9.95 -10.66 -2.54
C ARG A 89 -10.09 -10.12 -1.11
N LYS A 90 -10.13 -11.07 -0.18
CA LYS A 90 -9.97 -10.81 1.24
C LYS A 90 -8.96 -11.81 1.79
N ASP A 91 -7.83 -11.28 2.27
CA ASP A 91 -6.82 -12.09 2.93
C ASP A 91 -7.31 -12.46 4.34
N LYS A 92 -7.12 -13.71 4.75
CA LYS A 92 -7.59 -14.17 6.05
C LYS A 92 -6.77 -13.60 7.20
N TYR A 93 -5.49 -13.42 6.96
CA TYR A 93 -4.55 -12.82 7.88
C TYR A 93 -3.38 -12.19 7.08
N PRO A 94 -3.06 -10.95 7.30
CA PRO A 94 -3.76 -9.97 8.13
C PRO A 94 -5.11 -9.61 7.51
N ASN A 95 -5.93 -8.89 8.28
CA ASN A 95 -7.24 -8.43 7.82
C ASN A 95 -7.14 -7.35 6.73
N ILE A 96 -6.64 -7.72 5.55
CA ILE A 96 -6.63 -6.85 4.38
C ILE A 96 -7.81 -7.21 3.48
N GLU A 97 -8.64 -6.24 3.19
CA GLU A 97 -9.75 -6.37 2.27
C GLU A 97 -9.47 -5.57 1.01
N TYR A 98 -9.39 -6.27 -0.12
CA TYR A 98 -9.29 -5.70 -1.46
C TYR A 98 -10.68 -5.65 -2.05
N ARG A 99 -11.21 -4.49 -2.25
CA ARG A 99 -12.59 -4.30 -2.69
C ARG A 99 -12.63 -3.61 -4.05
N LYS A 100 -13.06 -4.33 -5.07
CA LYS A 100 -13.31 -3.77 -6.40
C LYS A 100 -14.57 -2.92 -6.38
N GLY A 101 -14.53 -1.75 -7.02
CA GLY A 101 -15.69 -0.88 -7.19
C GLY A 101 -16.73 -1.49 -8.14
N ARG A 102 -18.02 -1.24 -7.89
CA ARG A 102 -19.12 -1.83 -8.67
C ARG A 102 -19.10 -1.46 -10.15
N LYS A 103 -18.55 -0.28 -10.47
CA LYS A 103 -18.45 0.25 -11.85
C LYS A 103 -17.07 0.02 -12.47
N CYS A 104 -16.20 -0.73 -11.80
CA CYS A 104 -14.88 -1.07 -12.32
C CYS A 104 -14.94 -2.44 -13.01
N ASP A 105 -14.72 -2.45 -14.32
CA ASP A 105 -14.62 -3.70 -15.07
C ASP A 105 -13.31 -4.42 -14.70
N PRO A 106 -13.33 -5.75 -14.55
CA PRO A 106 -12.11 -6.52 -14.33
C PRO A 106 -11.13 -6.32 -15.47
N GLN A 107 -9.87 -6.13 -15.14
CA GLN A 107 -8.78 -5.96 -16.10
C GLN A 107 -7.57 -6.76 -15.67
N ASP A 108 -6.81 -7.28 -16.64
CA ASP A 108 -5.50 -7.84 -16.40
C ASP A 108 -4.47 -6.73 -16.19
N TYR A 109 -3.46 -7.03 -15.38
CA TYR A 109 -2.31 -6.14 -15.22
C TYR A 109 -1.52 -6.09 -16.53
N LYS A 110 -1.21 -4.90 -17.01
CA LYS A 110 -0.35 -4.64 -18.16
C LYS A 110 0.88 -3.84 -17.78
N THR A 111 0.67 -2.70 -17.12
CA THR A 111 1.74 -1.79 -16.73
C THR A 111 1.40 -1.06 -15.44
N SER A 112 2.44 -0.62 -14.75
CA SER A 112 2.31 0.34 -13.66
C SER A 112 3.42 1.37 -13.70
N LYS A 113 3.07 2.64 -13.41
CA LYS A 113 4.00 3.75 -13.36
C LYS A 113 3.86 4.49 -12.04
N PHE A 114 4.98 4.82 -11.46
CA PHE A 114 5.06 5.67 -10.29
C PHE A 114 4.88 7.13 -10.72
N LEU A 115 3.89 7.85 -10.19
CA LEU A 115 3.68 9.26 -10.52
C LEU A 115 4.48 10.21 -9.64
N GLY A 116 4.91 9.74 -8.48
CA GLY A 116 5.67 10.52 -7.51
C GLY A 116 5.28 10.20 -6.07
N VAL A 117 6.12 10.63 -5.16
CA VAL A 117 5.89 10.54 -3.71
C VAL A 117 5.52 11.92 -3.20
N GLU A 118 4.29 12.07 -2.72
CA GLU A 118 3.92 13.16 -1.83
C GLU A 118 4.27 12.77 -0.39
N GLN A 119 4.40 13.73 0.52
CA GLN A 119 4.88 13.46 1.90
C GLN A 119 4.07 12.38 2.65
N SER A 120 2.77 12.23 2.36
CA SER A 120 1.87 11.28 3.02
C SER A 120 1.26 10.23 2.10
N ASN A 121 1.45 10.37 0.78
CA ASN A 121 0.82 9.53 -0.23
C ASN A 121 1.83 9.11 -1.29
N THR A 122 1.52 7.99 -1.94
CA THR A 122 2.19 7.53 -3.14
C THR A 122 1.14 7.26 -4.20
N SER A 123 1.33 7.83 -5.40
CA SER A 123 0.39 7.64 -6.50
C SER A 123 0.99 6.75 -7.57
N ILE A 124 0.24 5.71 -7.97
CA ILE A 124 0.64 4.73 -8.98
C ILE A 124 -0.44 4.68 -10.07
N VAL A 125 -0.05 4.83 -11.32
CA VAL A 125 -0.94 4.60 -12.47
C VAL A 125 -0.85 3.15 -12.91
N TYR A 126 -1.99 2.51 -13.08
CA TYR A 126 -2.11 1.17 -13.65
C TYR A 126 -2.80 1.25 -15.01
N ASN A 127 -2.26 0.53 -16.00
CA ASN A 127 -2.82 0.39 -17.35
C ASN A 127 -3.19 1.73 -18.01
N ASP A 128 -2.54 2.84 -17.64
CA ASP A 128 -2.81 4.22 -18.08
C ASP A 128 -4.25 4.73 -17.83
N ASN A 129 -5.07 4.00 -17.03
CA ASN A 129 -6.47 4.35 -16.80
C ASN A 129 -6.95 4.24 -15.34
N HIS A 130 -6.16 3.69 -14.43
CA HIS A 130 -6.46 3.65 -13.01
C HIS A 130 -5.36 4.31 -12.20
N ILE A 131 -5.71 5.04 -11.17
CA ILE A 131 -4.77 5.64 -10.23
C ILE A 131 -5.04 5.03 -8.86
N LEU A 132 -4.02 4.35 -8.29
CA LEU A 132 -4.00 3.96 -6.90
C LEU A 132 -3.35 5.09 -6.10
N LYS A 133 -4.07 5.63 -5.15
CA LYS A 133 -3.56 6.56 -4.14
C LYS A 133 -3.29 5.77 -2.87
N PHE A 134 -2.02 5.53 -2.59
CA PHE A 134 -1.58 4.77 -1.42
C PHE A 134 -1.27 5.72 -0.28
N PHE A 135 -2.10 5.70 0.78
CA PHE A 135 -1.93 6.51 1.97
C PHE A 135 -0.98 5.82 2.93
N ARG A 136 0.17 6.42 3.17
CA ARG A 136 1.16 5.88 4.12
C ARG A 136 0.75 6.14 5.56
N ARG A 137 0.24 7.34 5.84
CA ARG A 137 -0.34 7.64 7.14
C ARG A 137 -1.71 6.99 7.25
N VAL A 138 -1.89 6.17 8.27
CA VAL A 138 -3.14 5.45 8.53
C VAL A 138 -3.87 6.06 9.72
N TYR A 139 -5.18 6.06 9.65
CA TYR A 139 -6.07 6.60 10.65
C TYR A 139 -7.06 5.52 11.06
N ILE A 140 -7.57 5.61 12.30
CA ILE A 140 -8.62 4.73 12.79
C ILE A 140 -9.92 4.95 11.99
N ASP A 141 -10.20 6.20 11.63
CA ASP A 141 -11.37 6.59 10.86
C ASP A 141 -11.18 6.42 9.35
N GLN A 142 -12.30 6.43 8.63
CA GLN A 142 -12.28 6.34 7.17
C GLN A 142 -11.60 7.58 6.57
N ASN A 143 -10.77 7.35 5.57
CA ASN A 143 -10.12 8.45 4.85
C ASN A 143 -11.16 9.25 4.04
N PRO A 144 -11.23 10.59 4.19
CA PRO A 144 -12.17 11.44 3.48
C PRO A 144 -12.08 11.34 1.95
N ASP A 145 -10.88 11.21 1.38
CA ASP A 145 -10.69 11.03 -0.08
C ASP A 145 -11.40 9.78 -0.58
N TYR A 146 -11.34 8.70 0.21
CA TYR A 146 -12.04 7.45 -0.10
C TYR A 146 -13.57 7.63 -0.03
N GLU A 147 -14.08 8.23 1.06
CA GLU A 147 -15.52 8.42 1.25
C GLU A 147 -16.12 9.30 0.16
N ILE A 148 -15.51 10.44 -0.12
CA ILE A 148 -15.97 11.41 -1.11
C ILE A 148 -15.97 10.78 -2.50
N SER A 149 -14.86 10.16 -2.92
CA SER A 149 -14.75 9.51 -4.24
C SER A 149 -15.80 8.42 -4.43
N LYS A 150 -16.02 7.60 -3.41
CA LYS A 150 -17.02 6.54 -3.42
C LYS A 150 -18.44 7.09 -3.47
N TYR A 151 -18.76 8.13 -2.71
CA TYR A 151 -20.06 8.79 -2.70
C TYR A 151 -20.37 9.43 -4.05
N LEU A 152 -19.46 10.23 -4.59
CA LEU A 152 -19.62 10.92 -5.87
C LEU A 152 -19.86 9.93 -7.02
N THR A 153 -19.13 8.81 -7.01
CA THR A 153 -19.29 7.77 -8.05
C THR A 153 -20.59 7.00 -7.92
N ASN A 154 -20.94 6.56 -6.71
CA ASN A 154 -22.02 5.59 -6.52
C ASN A 154 -23.39 6.23 -6.30
N LYS A 155 -23.44 7.40 -5.67
CA LYS A 155 -24.69 8.11 -5.31
C LYS A 155 -24.83 9.45 -6.00
N GLY A 156 -23.77 10.25 -6.04
CA GLY A 156 -23.81 11.59 -6.62
C GLY A 156 -23.84 11.61 -8.15
N HIS A 157 -23.48 10.51 -8.82
CA HIS A 157 -23.34 10.40 -10.27
C HIS A 157 -22.56 11.56 -10.91
N PHE A 158 -21.61 12.11 -10.17
CA PHE A 158 -20.81 13.24 -10.59
C PHE A 158 -19.76 12.80 -11.61
N LYS A 159 -19.80 13.42 -12.83
CA LYS A 159 -19.00 12.97 -13.97
C LYS A 159 -17.63 13.65 -14.09
N ASN A 160 -17.41 14.75 -13.37
CA ASN A 160 -16.20 15.56 -13.49
C ASN A 160 -15.14 15.21 -12.42
N THR A 161 -15.14 13.99 -11.93
CA THR A 161 -14.13 13.44 -11.03
C THR A 161 -13.78 12.02 -11.47
N PRO A 162 -12.53 11.55 -11.24
CA PRO A 162 -12.19 10.16 -11.45
C PRO A 162 -13.15 9.24 -10.69
N GLY A 163 -13.65 8.21 -11.39
CA GLY A 163 -14.56 7.24 -10.79
C GLY A 163 -13.86 6.36 -9.73
N TYR A 164 -14.56 6.06 -8.64
CA TYR A 164 -14.10 5.11 -7.64
C TYR A 164 -14.01 3.70 -8.25
N SER A 165 -12.80 3.19 -8.41
CA SER A 165 -12.52 1.87 -9.00
C SER A 165 -12.31 0.77 -7.96
N GLY A 166 -11.97 1.12 -6.72
CA GLY A 166 -11.73 0.14 -5.65
C GLY A 166 -11.06 0.74 -4.43
N SER A 167 -10.85 -0.10 -3.41
CA SER A 167 -10.15 0.27 -2.19
C SER A 167 -9.45 -0.92 -1.56
N ILE A 168 -8.38 -0.62 -0.81
CA ILE A 168 -7.70 -1.56 0.08
C ILE A 168 -7.93 -1.05 1.50
N THR A 169 -8.45 -1.91 2.36
CA THR A 169 -8.66 -1.60 3.78
C THR A 169 -7.82 -2.52 4.62
N LEU A 170 -6.94 -1.96 5.42
CA LEU A 170 -6.19 -2.65 6.45
C LEU A 170 -6.93 -2.52 7.78
N ARG A 171 -7.10 -3.63 8.48
CA ARG A 171 -7.63 -3.66 9.84
C ARG A 171 -6.56 -4.23 10.75
N PHE A 172 -6.02 -3.41 11.61
CA PHE A 172 -5.13 -3.83 12.70
C PHE A 172 -5.83 -3.58 14.04
N SER A 173 -5.52 -4.41 15.03
CA SER A 173 -6.04 -4.23 16.38
C SER A 173 -5.23 -3.16 17.10
N ASP A 174 -5.89 -2.11 17.57
CA ASP A 174 -5.31 -1.30 18.64
C ASP A 174 -5.06 -2.20 19.86
N LYS A 175 -3.85 -2.12 20.39
CA LYS A 175 -3.50 -2.81 21.63
C LYS A 175 -4.08 -2.09 22.82
#